data_1e0231d9fbc66cf281a379f6fea39666
#
_entry.id   1e0231d9fbc66cf281a379f6fea39666
#
_cell.length_a   1.000
_cell.length_b   1.000
_cell.length_c   1.000
_cell.angle_alpha   90.00
_cell.angle_beta   90.00
_cell.angle_gamma   90.00
#
_symmetry.space_group_name_H-M   'P 1'
#
loop_
_entity.id
_entity.type
_entity.pdbx_description
1 polymer ?
#
loop_
_entity_poly.entity_id
_entity_poly.type
_entity_poly.pdbx_seq_one_letter_code
_entity_poly.pdbx_strand_id
1 'polypeptide(L)'
;MNNNNIMETFYLETPSLERKNEIIDYINEFVEHKSDINGTGSLDKILDGYTFEQALESCLNMQYEEYAKKFGMCQGKTFLLIRKNDNKIIGTINVRWNLTEKMKQFGGNIGYGIRPTERRKGYNKMNLYL
;
A
#
# COMPACT_ATOMS: atom_id res chain seq x y z
N MET A 1 -23.90 12.11 6.41
CA MET A 1 -23.49 11.45 5.18
C MET A 1 -23.81 9.98 5.24
N ASN A 2 -24.41 9.49 4.19
CA ASN A 2 -24.90 8.13 4.07
C ASN A 2 -23.69 7.18 3.81
N ASN A 3 -23.70 6.00 4.43
CA ASN A 3 -22.60 5.02 4.27
C ASN A 3 -22.45 4.53 2.82
N ASN A 4 -23.51 4.50 2.05
CA ASN A 4 -23.45 4.07 0.65
C ASN A 4 -22.59 5.00 -0.21
N ASN A 5 -22.59 6.30 0.10
CA ASN A 5 -21.80 7.27 -0.64
C ASN A 5 -20.29 7.10 -0.39
N ILE A 6 -19.90 6.59 0.78
CA ILE A 6 -18.50 6.35 1.11
C ILE A 6 -17.92 5.28 0.18
N MET A 7 -18.65 4.17 -0.04
CA MET A 7 -18.18 3.08 -0.92
C MET A 7 -17.99 3.55 -2.36
N GLU A 8 -18.83 4.47 -2.85
CA GLU A 8 -18.75 4.99 -4.21
C GLU A 8 -17.65 6.02 -4.39
N THR A 9 -17.11 6.56 -3.29
CA THR A 9 -16.14 7.64 -3.31
C THR A 9 -14.71 7.16 -3.55
N PHE A 10 -14.44 5.88 -3.39
CA PHE A 10 -13.10 5.33 -3.45
C PHE A 10 -12.98 4.21 -4.47
N TYR A 11 -11.74 3.97 -4.92
CA TYR A 11 -11.41 2.80 -5.71
C TYR A 11 -9.97 2.38 -5.46
N LEU A 12 -9.64 1.14 -5.83
CA LEU A 12 -8.29 0.61 -5.73
C LEU A 12 -7.60 0.67 -7.09
N GLU A 13 -6.31 1.02 -7.07
CA GLU A 13 -5.51 1.13 -8.29
C GLU A 13 -4.15 0.48 -8.06
N THR A 14 -3.65 -0.24 -9.06
CA THR A 14 -2.30 -0.78 -9.03
C THR A 14 -1.29 0.36 -9.14
N PRO A 15 -0.22 0.38 -8.29
CA PRO A 15 0.81 1.41 -8.39
C PRO A 15 1.44 1.43 -9.79
N SER A 16 1.79 2.64 -10.27
CA SER A 16 2.37 2.82 -11.59
C SER A 16 3.29 4.05 -11.61
N LEU A 17 4.06 4.18 -12.69
CA LEU A 17 4.92 5.35 -12.90
C LEU A 17 4.10 6.64 -13.01
N GLU A 18 2.88 6.56 -13.49
CA GLU A 18 2.01 7.73 -13.61
C GLU A 18 1.70 8.37 -12.26
N ARG A 19 1.75 7.57 -11.18
CA ARG A 19 1.50 8.04 -9.83
C ARG A 19 2.79 8.33 -9.05
N LYS A 20 3.94 8.38 -9.72
CA LYS A 20 5.25 8.54 -9.06
C LYS A 20 5.26 9.66 -8.03
N ASN A 21 4.94 10.88 -8.44
CA ASN A 21 5.02 12.04 -7.55
C ASN A 21 4.03 11.93 -6.39
N GLU A 22 2.86 11.41 -6.67
CA GLU A 22 1.82 11.23 -5.65
C GLU A 22 2.19 10.17 -4.63
N ILE A 23 2.82 9.06 -5.08
CA ILE A 23 3.27 8.00 -4.18
C ILE A 23 4.42 8.50 -3.30
N ILE A 24 5.36 9.24 -3.88
CA ILE A 24 6.47 9.83 -3.12
C ILE A 24 5.93 10.78 -2.06
N ASP A 25 4.97 11.63 -2.43
CA ASP A 25 4.32 12.54 -1.49
C ASP A 25 3.62 11.79 -0.34
N TYR A 26 2.92 10.72 -0.68
CA TYR A 26 2.26 9.85 0.29
C TYR A 26 3.26 9.30 1.32
N ILE A 27 4.37 8.75 0.86
CA ILE A 27 5.39 8.18 1.74
C ILE A 27 6.04 9.26 2.60
N ASN A 28 6.35 10.42 2.01
CA ASN A 28 6.99 11.53 2.73
C ASN A 28 6.08 12.08 3.83
N GLU A 29 4.79 12.03 3.66
CA GLU A 29 3.87 12.48 4.71
C GLU A 29 4.03 11.65 5.99
N PHE A 30 4.23 10.33 5.86
CA PHE A 30 4.51 9.49 7.02
C PHE A 30 5.81 9.89 7.72
N VAL A 31 6.84 10.21 6.94
CA VAL A 31 8.12 10.66 7.51
C VAL A 31 7.94 11.99 8.26
N GLU A 32 7.26 12.94 7.65
CA GLU A 32 7.01 14.25 8.25
C GLU A 32 6.23 14.16 9.56
N HIS A 33 5.28 13.24 9.63
CA HIS A 33 4.46 13.04 10.82
C HIS A 33 5.05 12.02 11.80
N LYS A 34 6.27 11.52 11.51
CA LYS A 34 6.96 10.53 12.35
C LYS A 34 6.10 9.30 12.60
N SER A 35 5.41 8.87 11.57
CA SER A 35 4.47 7.74 11.62
C SER A 35 5.05 6.53 10.88
N ASP A 36 4.84 5.35 11.43
CA ASP A 36 5.27 4.11 10.80
C ASP A 36 4.49 3.88 9.51
N ILE A 37 5.17 3.36 8.50
CA ILE A 37 4.60 3.06 7.19
C ILE A 37 4.24 1.58 7.13
N ASN A 38 3.00 1.29 6.74
CA ASN A 38 2.51 -0.07 6.57
C ASN A 38 1.72 -0.19 5.28
N GLY A 39 1.70 -1.40 4.71
CA GLY A 39 0.83 -1.70 3.58
C GLY A 39 1.30 -1.20 2.23
N THR A 40 2.53 -0.73 2.12
CA THR A 40 3.07 -0.19 0.87
C THR A 40 3.79 -1.22 0.00
N GLY A 41 3.89 -2.48 0.47
CA GLY A 41 4.74 -3.46 -0.20
C GLY A 41 6.19 -3.00 -0.18
N SER A 42 6.79 -2.84 -1.35
CA SER A 42 8.17 -2.37 -1.45
C SER A 42 8.29 -0.89 -1.82
N LEU A 43 7.18 -0.17 -1.91
CA LEU A 43 7.24 1.24 -2.36
C LEU A 43 8.03 2.13 -1.42
N ASP A 44 8.03 1.85 -0.12
CA ASP A 44 8.76 2.63 0.86
C ASP A 44 10.27 2.41 0.83
N LYS A 45 10.77 1.54 -0.02
CA LYS A 45 12.21 1.37 -0.24
C LYS A 45 12.90 2.63 -0.76
N ILE A 46 12.13 3.59 -1.27
CA ILE A 46 12.70 4.89 -1.65
C ILE A 46 13.37 5.58 -0.45
N LEU A 47 12.93 5.29 0.77
CA LEU A 47 13.53 5.83 1.99
C LEU A 47 14.88 5.20 2.29
N ASP A 48 15.19 4.05 1.69
CA ASP A 48 16.43 3.31 1.88
C ASP A 48 17.43 3.54 0.73
N GLY A 49 17.19 4.57 -0.09
CA GLY A 49 18.10 4.94 -1.16
C GLY A 49 17.80 4.31 -2.52
N TYR A 50 16.72 3.54 -2.64
CA TYR A 50 16.32 3.02 -3.94
C TYR A 50 15.62 4.10 -4.76
N THR A 51 15.75 4.02 -6.08
CA THR A 51 14.99 4.91 -6.96
C THR A 51 13.52 4.50 -6.91
N PHE A 52 12.64 5.41 -7.29
CA PHE A 52 11.22 5.08 -7.35
C PHE A 52 10.97 3.91 -8.30
N GLU A 53 11.65 3.92 -9.46
CA GLU A 53 11.51 2.86 -10.47
C GLU A 53 11.92 1.49 -9.92
N GLN A 54 13.00 1.44 -9.14
CA GLN A 54 13.43 0.21 -8.48
C GLN A 54 12.42 -0.27 -7.44
N ALA A 55 11.90 0.66 -6.63
CA ALA A 55 10.90 0.33 -5.61
C ALA A 55 9.60 -0.15 -6.25
N LEU A 56 9.18 0.50 -7.34
CA LEU A 56 7.97 0.11 -8.06
C LEU A 56 8.13 -1.29 -8.68
N GLU A 57 9.26 -1.53 -9.34
CA GLU A 57 9.53 -2.83 -9.95
C GLU A 57 9.48 -3.95 -8.90
N SER A 58 10.14 -3.74 -7.76
CA SER A 58 10.10 -4.70 -6.66
C SER A 58 8.68 -4.92 -6.17
N CYS A 59 7.91 -3.86 -6.00
CA CYS A 59 6.52 -3.94 -5.56
C CYS A 59 5.67 -4.76 -6.51
N LEU A 60 5.76 -4.49 -7.81
CA LEU A 60 4.97 -5.18 -8.82
C LEU A 60 5.40 -6.64 -8.99
N ASN A 61 6.69 -6.92 -8.89
CA ASN A 61 7.21 -8.27 -9.09
C ASN A 61 6.94 -9.20 -7.91
N MET A 62 6.59 -8.65 -6.74
CA MET A 62 6.33 -9.47 -5.55
C MET A 62 5.14 -10.41 -5.73
N GLN A 63 4.28 -10.18 -6.71
CA GLN A 63 3.16 -11.08 -7.02
C GLN A 63 3.64 -12.39 -7.65
N TYR A 64 4.88 -12.44 -8.15
CA TYR A 64 5.43 -13.62 -8.81
C TYR A 64 6.22 -14.47 -7.81
N GLU A 65 5.93 -15.76 -7.80
CA GLU A 65 6.50 -16.71 -6.84
C GLU A 65 8.03 -16.72 -6.85
N GLU A 66 8.62 -16.79 -8.06
CA GLU A 66 10.08 -16.84 -8.17
C GLU A 66 10.77 -15.62 -7.61
N TYR A 67 10.19 -14.44 -7.84
CA TYR A 67 10.74 -13.18 -7.32
C TYR A 67 10.65 -13.16 -5.80
N ALA A 68 9.48 -13.49 -5.25
CA ALA A 68 9.28 -13.48 -3.80
C ALA A 68 10.23 -14.46 -3.10
N LYS A 69 10.44 -15.63 -3.65
CA LYS A 69 11.35 -16.64 -3.09
C LYS A 69 12.79 -16.17 -2.99
N LYS A 70 13.26 -15.35 -3.94
CA LYS A 70 14.63 -14.82 -3.90
C LYS A 70 14.91 -14.04 -2.64
N PHE A 71 13.90 -13.44 -2.06
CA PHE A 71 14.02 -12.59 -0.87
C PHE A 71 13.49 -13.28 0.39
N GLY A 72 13.16 -14.57 0.30
CA GLY A 72 12.61 -15.31 1.44
C GLY A 72 11.22 -14.81 1.84
N MET A 73 10.48 -14.23 0.89
CA MET A 73 9.17 -13.62 1.14
C MET A 73 8.06 -14.42 0.48
N CYS A 74 6.83 -14.18 0.94
CA CYS A 74 5.66 -14.70 0.26
C CYS A 74 5.24 -13.73 -0.86
N GLN A 75 4.40 -14.22 -1.75
CA GLN A 75 3.82 -13.39 -2.81
C GLN A 75 2.91 -12.32 -2.22
N GLY A 76 2.84 -11.18 -2.89
CA GLY A 76 1.99 -10.08 -2.44
C GLY A 76 1.62 -9.16 -3.59
N LYS A 77 0.52 -8.44 -3.42
CA LYS A 77 0.07 -7.42 -4.36
C LYS A 77 -0.35 -6.18 -3.59
N THR A 78 0.11 -5.02 -4.06
CA THR A 78 -0.17 -3.74 -3.43
C THR A 78 -1.14 -2.94 -4.26
N PHE A 79 -2.09 -2.29 -3.59
CA PHE A 79 -3.05 -1.38 -4.22
C PHE A 79 -3.00 -0.03 -3.55
N LEU A 80 -3.24 1.00 -4.33
CA LEU A 80 -3.45 2.36 -3.84
C LEU A 80 -4.95 2.54 -3.61
N LEU A 81 -5.32 3.14 -2.48
CA LEU A 81 -6.71 3.53 -2.22
C LEU A 81 -6.87 4.98 -2.65
N ILE A 82 -7.63 5.21 -3.71
CA ILE A 82 -7.80 6.53 -4.31
C ILE A 82 -9.17 7.11 -3.99
N ARG A 83 -9.19 8.35 -3.52
CA ARG A 83 -10.45 9.08 -3.30
C ARG A 83 -10.86 9.76 -4.61
N LYS A 84 -12.05 9.42 -5.11
CA LYS A 84 -12.50 9.88 -6.42
C LYS A 84 -12.64 11.39 -6.54
N ASN A 85 -13.09 12.05 -5.49
CA ASN A 85 -13.39 13.48 -5.55
C ASN A 85 -12.20 14.34 -5.95
N ASP A 86 -11.01 14.02 -5.44
CA ASP A 86 -9.81 14.79 -5.69
C ASP A 86 -8.67 13.94 -6.26
N ASN A 87 -8.97 12.68 -6.61
CA ASN A 87 -7.99 11.76 -7.19
C ASN A 87 -6.75 11.59 -6.31
N LYS A 88 -6.96 11.65 -4.99
CA LYS A 88 -5.87 11.63 -4.02
C LYS A 88 -5.64 10.23 -3.46
N ILE A 89 -4.38 9.86 -3.31
CA ILE A 89 -4.01 8.62 -2.62
C ILE A 89 -4.25 8.82 -1.12
N ILE A 90 -5.21 8.09 -0.58
CA ILE A 90 -5.58 8.17 0.83
C ILE A 90 -4.86 7.10 1.64
N GLY A 91 -4.63 5.95 1.03
CA GLY A 91 -4.02 4.83 1.71
C GLY A 91 -3.47 3.79 0.76
N THR A 92 -2.98 2.71 1.33
CA THR A 92 -2.50 1.55 0.58
C THR A 92 -2.97 0.28 1.25
N ILE A 93 -3.02 -0.81 0.47
CA ILE A 93 -3.29 -2.14 0.99
C ILE A 93 -2.35 -3.12 0.28
N ASN A 94 -1.77 -4.04 1.06
CA ASN A 94 -0.92 -5.10 0.56
C ASN A 94 -1.52 -6.44 0.96
N VAL A 95 -1.90 -7.24 -0.02
CA VAL A 95 -2.48 -8.56 0.20
C VAL A 95 -1.40 -9.60 -0.08
N ARG A 96 -1.20 -10.52 0.85
CA ARG A 96 -0.16 -11.55 0.76
C ARG A 96 -0.78 -12.93 0.79
N TRP A 97 -0.19 -13.86 0.03
CA TRP A 97 -0.64 -15.25 -0.01
C TRP A 97 0.57 -16.17 -0.05
N ASN A 98 0.35 -17.48 0.11
CA ASN A 98 1.42 -18.47 0.23
C ASN A 98 2.43 -18.10 1.32
N LEU A 99 1.92 -17.77 2.50
CA LEU A 99 2.73 -17.30 3.62
C LEU A 99 3.79 -18.32 4.01
N THR A 100 5.01 -17.85 4.32
CA THR A 100 6.04 -18.67 4.93
C THR A 100 5.65 -19.00 6.37
N GLU A 101 6.24 -20.05 6.94
CA GLU A 101 5.96 -20.41 8.33
C GLU A 101 6.24 -19.27 9.29
N LYS A 102 7.32 -18.52 9.06
CA LYS A 102 7.67 -17.36 9.86
C LYS A 102 6.58 -16.29 9.80
N MET A 103 6.05 -16.03 8.62
CA MET A 103 5.03 -14.99 8.42
C MET A 103 3.68 -15.40 9.01
N LYS A 104 3.37 -16.69 9.01
CA LYS A 104 2.15 -17.19 9.65
C LYS A 104 2.16 -16.93 11.16
N GLN A 105 3.33 -16.95 11.77
CA GLN A 105 3.48 -16.72 13.21
C GLN A 105 3.33 -15.24 13.58
N PHE A 106 3.78 -14.34 12.72
CA PHE A 106 3.90 -12.92 13.05
C PHE A 106 2.89 -12.01 12.39
N GLY A 107 2.10 -12.51 11.48
CA GLY A 107 1.27 -11.57 10.80
C GLY A 107 0.05 -12.11 10.16
N GLY A 108 -0.85 -11.22 9.91
CA GLY A 108 -1.93 -11.47 9.00
C GLY A 108 -1.41 -11.48 7.57
N ASN A 109 -2.29 -11.83 6.66
CA ASN A 109 -2.02 -11.83 5.23
C ASN A 109 -2.37 -10.50 4.57
N ILE A 110 -2.75 -9.49 5.34
CA ILE A 110 -3.11 -8.16 4.83
C ILE A 110 -2.40 -7.09 5.66
N GLY A 111 -1.68 -6.19 4.97
CA GLY A 111 -1.15 -4.99 5.58
C GLY A 111 -1.83 -3.78 4.94
N TYR A 112 -2.11 -2.74 5.71
CA TYR A 112 -2.72 -1.53 5.16
C TYR A 112 -2.31 -0.31 5.96
N GLY A 113 -2.47 0.87 5.34
CA GLY A 113 -2.17 2.14 5.97
C GLY A 113 -3.02 3.25 5.40
N ILE A 114 -3.20 4.28 6.19
CA ILE A 114 -3.89 5.51 5.78
C ILE A 114 -2.93 6.67 6.05
N ARG A 115 -2.82 7.62 5.13
CA ARG A 115 -1.94 8.78 5.33
C ARG A 115 -2.35 9.55 6.58
N PRO A 116 -1.37 10.06 7.33
CA PRO A 116 -1.65 10.68 8.64
C PRO A 116 -2.74 11.74 8.63
N THR A 117 -2.78 12.63 7.64
CA THR A 117 -3.76 13.73 7.58
C THR A 117 -5.19 13.26 7.30
N GLU A 118 -5.36 12.01 6.89
CA GLU A 118 -6.69 11.45 6.57
C GLU A 118 -7.16 10.42 7.58
N ARG A 119 -6.46 10.27 8.70
CA ARG A 119 -6.81 9.31 9.74
C ARG A 119 -8.04 9.72 10.52
N ARG A 120 -8.64 8.74 11.21
CA ARG A 120 -9.84 8.91 12.05
C ARG A 120 -11.08 9.25 11.25
N LYS A 121 -11.08 8.90 9.97
CA LYS A 121 -12.24 9.06 9.10
C LYS A 121 -12.84 7.71 8.71
N GLY A 122 -12.35 6.60 9.28
CA GLY A 122 -12.85 5.26 9.01
C GLY A 122 -12.36 4.64 7.70
N TYR A 123 -11.36 5.20 7.06
CA TYR A 123 -10.90 4.75 5.75
C TYR A 123 -10.21 3.38 5.76
N ASN A 124 -9.65 2.96 6.88
CA ASN A 124 -9.07 1.61 6.99
C ASN A 124 -10.11 0.53 6.72
N LYS A 125 -11.35 0.77 7.14
CA LYS A 125 -12.46 -0.14 6.86
C LYS A 125 -12.76 -0.21 5.37
N MET A 126 -12.58 0.90 4.65
CA MET A 126 -12.82 0.95 3.22
C MET A 126 -11.85 0.05 2.46
N ASN A 127 -10.58 0.01 2.86
CA ASN A 127 -9.59 -0.87 2.25
C ASN A 127 -10.04 -2.34 2.28
N LEU A 128 -10.71 -2.75 3.35
CA LEU A 128 -11.15 -4.14 3.52
C LEU A 128 -12.38 -4.49 2.69
N TYR A 129 -13.16 -3.50 2.29
CA TYR A 129 -14.38 -3.72 1.52
C TYR A 129 -14.18 -3.57 0.00
N LEU A 130 -13.09 -2.98 -0.42
CA LEU A 130 -12.79 -2.78 -1.82
C LEU A 130 -11.92 -3.89 -2.39
#